data_7c7c39843e60bb9c49a30f607e216478
#
_entry.id   7c7c39843e60bb9c49a30f607e216478
#
_cell.length_a   1.000
_cell.length_b   1.000
_cell.length_c   1.000
_cell.angle_alpha   90.00
_cell.angle_beta   90.00
_cell.angle_gamma   90.00
#
_symmetry.space_group_name_H-M   'P 1'
#
loop_
_entity.id
_entity.type
_entity.pdbx_description
1 polymer ?
#
loop_
_entity_poly.entity_id
_entity_poly.type
_entity_poly.pdbx_seq_one_letter_code
_entity_poly.pdbx_strand_id
1 'polypeptide(L)'
;VMTVTIQASDAGASGNLPEGESLTLLSPVPGVESIGLTGTGGIIGGADIEPVPELLDRLLFRKRNPPVGGAVHDYVIWAREMAGVSRAWAFDAWHGPCTVGLAWVYDDRSVITPGYQDRKNMEDYLFR
;
A
#
# COMPACT_ATOMS: atom_id res chain seq x y z
N VAL A 1 16.52 -8.06 24.02
CA VAL A 1 15.23 -7.88 23.33
C VAL A 1 15.19 -8.88 22.20
N MET A 2 14.13 -9.66 22.11
CA MET A 2 13.91 -10.64 21.02
C MET A 2 12.93 -10.01 20.03
N THR A 3 13.24 -10.08 18.75
CA THR A 3 12.36 -9.60 17.66
C THR A 3 11.79 -10.80 16.92
N VAL A 4 10.48 -10.82 16.69
CA VAL A 4 9.76 -11.87 15.98
C VAL A 4 8.94 -11.23 14.87
N THR A 5 8.96 -11.86 13.69
CA THR A 5 8.08 -11.45 12.59
C THR A 5 6.70 -12.07 12.79
N ILE A 6 5.66 -11.25 12.74
CA ILE A 6 4.26 -11.67 12.86
C ILE A 6 3.47 -11.25 11.62
N GLN A 7 2.40 -11.98 11.37
CA GLN A 7 1.46 -11.70 10.28
C GLN A 7 0.04 -11.82 10.80
N ALA A 8 -0.86 -10.93 10.38
CA ALA A 8 -2.28 -11.06 10.69
C ALA A 8 -2.86 -12.35 10.09
N SER A 9 -3.69 -13.05 10.85
CA SER A 9 -4.37 -14.28 10.39
C SER A 9 -5.50 -13.97 9.41
N ASP A 10 -6.16 -12.82 9.62
CA ASP A 10 -7.28 -12.39 8.79
C ASP A 10 -6.83 -11.30 7.83
N ALA A 11 -7.30 -11.39 6.59
CA ALA A 11 -7.08 -10.36 5.59
C ALA A 11 -7.97 -9.13 5.86
N GLY A 12 -7.48 -7.95 5.53
CA GLY A 12 -8.24 -6.72 5.67
C GLY A 12 -7.48 -5.60 6.37
N ALA A 13 -8.05 -4.40 6.34
CA ALA A 13 -7.47 -3.22 7.00
C ALA A 13 -7.44 -3.34 8.53
N SER A 14 -8.31 -4.18 9.11
CA SER A 14 -8.37 -4.46 10.55
C SER A 14 -7.10 -5.11 11.11
N GLY A 15 -6.28 -5.74 10.26
CA GLY A 15 -4.98 -6.31 10.63
C GLY A 15 -3.86 -5.28 10.75
N ASN A 16 -4.07 -4.03 10.34
CA ASN A 16 -3.08 -2.97 10.47
C ASN A 16 -3.03 -2.45 11.91
N LEU A 17 -1.84 -2.34 12.47
CA LEU A 17 -1.62 -1.81 13.81
C LEU A 17 -0.54 -0.74 13.79
N PRO A 18 -0.71 0.37 14.56
CA PRO A 18 0.32 1.40 14.66
C PRO A 18 1.57 0.87 15.37
N GLU A 19 2.67 1.61 15.25
CA GLU A 19 3.89 1.39 16.03
C GLU A 19 3.63 1.54 17.52
N GLY A 20 4.22 0.65 18.32
CA GLY A 20 4.09 0.67 19.77
C GLY A 20 2.80 0.07 20.32
N GLU A 21 1.94 -0.50 19.48
CA GLU A 21 0.74 -1.20 19.94
C GLU A 21 1.11 -2.49 20.66
N SER A 22 0.41 -2.77 21.78
CA SER A 22 0.68 -3.95 22.60
C SER A 22 -0.05 -5.18 22.07
N LEU A 23 0.70 -6.27 21.92
CA LEU A 23 0.19 -7.59 21.54
C LEU A 23 0.46 -8.59 22.66
N THR A 24 -0.51 -9.44 22.94
CA THR A 24 -0.39 -10.46 23.99
C THR A 24 -0.35 -11.85 23.35
N LEU A 25 0.60 -12.70 23.80
CA LEU A 25 0.65 -14.10 23.40
C LEU A 25 -0.58 -14.85 23.92
N LEU A 26 -1.31 -15.51 23.02
CA LEU A 26 -2.45 -16.37 23.40
C LEU A 26 -2.02 -17.59 24.22
N SER A 27 -0.82 -18.11 23.96
CA SER A 27 -0.24 -19.23 24.69
C SER A 27 1.09 -18.79 25.31
N PRO A 28 1.16 -18.62 26.63
CA PRO A 28 2.39 -18.24 27.33
C PRO A 28 3.50 -19.27 27.12
N VAL A 29 4.70 -18.80 26.79
CA VAL A 29 5.90 -19.63 26.65
C VAL A 29 6.79 -19.44 27.88
N PRO A 30 7.20 -20.49 28.60
CA PRO A 30 8.07 -20.37 29.76
C PRO A 30 9.37 -19.62 29.43
N GLY A 31 9.68 -18.57 30.17
CA GLY A 31 10.87 -17.74 29.97
C GLY A 31 10.75 -16.65 28.94
N VAL A 32 9.56 -16.48 28.32
CA VAL A 32 9.25 -15.39 27.39
C VAL A 32 8.17 -14.50 27.97
N GLU A 33 8.35 -13.19 27.87
CA GLU A 33 7.34 -12.23 28.30
C GLU A 33 6.12 -12.31 27.38
N SER A 34 4.92 -12.36 27.96
CA SER A 34 3.68 -12.58 27.21
C SER A 34 3.21 -11.34 26.43
N ILE A 35 3.80 -10.18 26.70
CA ILE A 35 3.45 -8.91 26.03
C ILE A 35 4.59 -8.50 25.13
N GLY A 36 4.27 -8.23 23.86
CA GLY A 36 5.17 -7.64 22.88
C GLY A 36 4.62 -6.30 22.37
N LEU A 37 5.48 -5.47 21.80
CA LEU A 37 5.11 -4.24 21.16
C LEU A 37 5.39 -4.34 19.66
N THR A 38 4.52 -3.74 18.85
CA THR A 38 4.77 -3.59 17.40
C THR A 38 6.00 -2.71 17.18
N GLY A 39 6.90 -3.16 16.31
CA GLY A 39 8.14 -2.46 15.98
C GLY A 39 7.90 -1.21 15.13
N THR A 40 9.01 -0.56 14.77
CA THR A 40 9.01 0.66 13.95
C THR A 40 8.28 0.45 12.62
N GLY A 41 7.31 1.31 12.35
CA GLY A 41 6.44 1.23 11.18
C GLY A 41 5.14 0.44 11.39
N GLY A 42 4.96 -0.23 12.54
CA GLY A 42 3.74 -0.98 12.85
C GLY A 42 3.53 -2.22 11.97
N ILE A 43 2.29 -2.69 11.92
CA ILE A 43 1.82 -3.72 10.98
C ILE A 43 1.01 -3.02 9.90
N ILE A 44 1.44 -3.11 8.65
CA ILE A 44 0.86 -2.42 7.50
C ILE A 44 0.62 -3.39 6.33
N GLY A 45 -0.16 -2.95 5.34
CA GLY A 45 -0.39 -3.70 4.12
C GLY A 45 -1.73 -4.46 4.09
N GLY A 46 -2.50 -4.40 5.18
CA GLY A 46 -3.89 -4.86 5.17
C GLY A 46 -4.78 -3.90 4.37
N ALA A 47 -5.59 -4.43 3.46
CA ALA A 47 -6.58 -3.67 2.72
C ALA A 47 -7.88 -4.46 2.63
N ASP A 48 -9.00 -3.77 2.71
CA ASP A 48 -10.32 -4.37 2.56
C ASP A 48 -10.64 -4.63 1.08
N ILE A 49 -11.69 -5.41 0.84
CA ILE A 49 -12.17 -5.66 -0.53
C ILE A 49 -12.60 -4.35 -1.15
N GLU A 50 -12.12 -4.10 -2.36
CA GLU A 50 -12.46 -2.90 -3.14
C GLU A 50 -13.98 -2.78 -3.31
N PRO A 51 -14.58 -1.62 -2.98
CA PRO A 51 -15.99 -1.37 -3.19
C PRO A 51 -16.39 -1.46 -4.68
N VAL A 52 -17.59 -1.96 -4.96
CA VAL A 52 -18.08 -2.13 -6.34
C VAL A 52 -18.00 -0.84 -7.18
N PRO A 53 -18.34 0.36 -6.66
CA PRO A 53 -18.19 1.59 -7.44
C PRO A 53 -16.74 1.89 -7.87
N GLU A 54 -15.77 1.62 -7.00
CA GLU A 54 -14.34 1.83 -7.29
C GLU A 54 -13.83 0.82 -8.32
N LEU A 55 -14.23 -0.46 -8.17
CA LEU A 55 -13.95 -1.50 -9.15
C LEU A 55 -14.50 -1.14 -10.53
N LEU A 56 -15.74 -0.62 -10.59
CA LEU A 56 -16.37 -0.19 -11.83
C LEU A 56 -15.61 0.98 -12.47
N ASP A 57 -15.24 2.00 -11.68
CA ASP A 57 -14.46 3.14 -12.17
C ASP A 57 -13.12 2.69 -12.75
N ARG A 58 -12.41 1.82 -12.04
CA ARG A 58 -11.14 1.25 -12.49
C ARG A 58 -11.30 0.43 -13.78
N LEU A 59 -12.37 -0.36 -13.89
CA LEU A 59 -12.67 -1.14 -15.10
C LEU A 59 -12.98 -0.24 -16.29
N LEU A 60 -13.81 0.79 -16.09
CA LEU A 60 -14.15 1.75 -17.14
C LEU A 60 -12.93 2.57 -17.57
N PHE A 61 -12.09 2.97 -16.62
CA PHE A 61 -10.83 3.66 -16.95
C PHE A 61 -9.94 2.78 -17.82
N ARG A 62 -9.73 1.51 -17.45
CA ARG A 62 -8.92 0.57 -18.22
C ARG A 62 -9.50 0.31 -19.64
N LYS A 63 -10.83 0.25 -19.74
CA LYS A 63 -11.50 0.07 -21.03
C LYS A 63 -11.34 1.29 -21.95
N ARG A 64 -11.35 2.51 -21.40
CA ARG A 64 -11.12 3.77 -22.15
C ARG A 64 -9.66 4.00 -22.52
N ASN A 65 -8.74 3.49 -21.69
CA ASN A 65 -7.30 3.66 -21.83
C ASN A 65 -6.64 2.27 -21.88
N PRO A 66 -6.69 1.59 -23.04
CA PRO A 66 -6.04 0.28 -23.18
C PRO A 66 -4.52 0.42 -22.96
N PRO A 67 -3.87 -0.54 -22.30
CA PRO A 67 -2.43 -0.51 -22.06
C PRO A 67 -1.66 -0.48 -23.38
N VAL A 68 -0.69 0.41 -23.50
CA VAL A 68 0.20 0.52 -24.68
C VAL A 68 1.69 0.37 -24.30
N GLY A 69 1.98 0.10 -23.03
CA GLY A 69 3.32 -0.24 -22.56
C GLY A 69 4.20 0.98 -22.27
N GLY A 70 3.72 1.93 -21.48
CA GLY A 70 4.48 3.08 -20.98
C GLY A 70 3.88 4.44 -21.34
N ALA A 71 2.64 4.49 -21.79
CA ALA A 71 1.91 5.74 -21.87
C ALA A 71 1.59 6.29 -20.48
N VAL A 72 1.34 7.58 -20.37
CA VAL A 72 1.06 8.26 -19.10
C VAL A 72 -0.06 7.57 -18.31
N HIS A 73 -1.11 7.13 -18.98
CA HIS A 73 -2.22 6.42 -18.35
C HIS A 73 -1.86 5.01 -17.83
N ASP A 74 -0.84 4.36 -18.41
CA ASP A 74 -0.37 3.06 -17.91
C ASP A 74 0.19 3.18 -16.49
N TYR A 75 0.92 4.26 -16.20
CA TYR A 75 1.45 4.51 -14.85
C TYR A 75 0.32 4.73 -13.82
N VAL A 76 -0.80 5.33 -14.22
CA VAL A 76 -1.99 5.44 -13.35
C VAL A 76 -2.59 4.07 -13.07
N ILE A 77 -2.69 3.21 -14.09
CA ILE A 77 -3.21 1.85 -13.94
C ILE A 77 -2.31 1.06 -12.99
N TRP A 78 -1.01 1.04 -13.24
CA TRP A 78 -0.05 0.31 -12.41
C TRP A 78 -0.01 0.80 -10.97
N ALA A 79 -0.06 2.12 -10.74
CA ALA A 79 -0.12 2.65 -9.39
C ALA A 79 -1.38 2.19 -8.62
N ARG A 80 -2.52 2.11 -9.30
CA ARG A 80 -3.78 1.65 -8.70
C ARG A 80 -3.86 0.13 -8.50
N GLU A 81 -2.94 -0.64 -9.06
CA GLU A 81 -2.78 -2.08 -8.78
C GLU A 81 -2.11 -2.34 -7.42
N MET A 82 -1.43 -1.35 -6.85
CA MET A 82 -0.84 -1.48 -5.52
C MET A 82 -1.91 -1.40 -4.43
N ALA A 83 -1.78 -2.28 -3.45
CA ALA A 83 -2.72 -2.38 -2.34
C ALA A 83 -2.84 -1.05 -1.56
N GLY A 84 -4.08 -0.61 -1.34
CA GLY A 84 -4.42 0.59 -0.58
C GLY A 84 -4.31 1.91 -1.37
N VAL A 85 -3.80 1.92 -2.60
CA VAL A 85 -3.81 3.13 -3.43
C VAL A 85 -5.24 3.40 -3.91
N SER A 86 -5.82 4.51 -3.46
CA SER A 86 -7.19 4.91 -3.81
C SER A 86 -7.23 5.70 -5.13
N ARG A 87 -6.35 6.67 -5.28
CA ARG A 87 -6.28 7.55 -6.45
C ARG A 87 -4.85 7.77 -6.89
N ALA A 88 -4.64 7.87 -8.22
CA ALA A 88 -3.34 8.15 -8.80
C ALA A 88 -3.45 9.09 -10.00
N TRP A 89 -2.42 9.87 -10.25
CA TRP A 89 -2.28 10.80 -11.38
C TRP A 89 -0.88 10.68 -11.96
N ALA A 90 -0.78 10.72 -13.27
CA ALA A 90 0.50 10.75 -13.97
C ALA A 90 0.59 12.00 -14.84
N PHE A 91 1.77 12.58 -14.89
CA PHE A 91 2.07 13.83 -15.58
C PHE A 91 3.20 13.61 -16.57
N ASP A 92 2.95 13.94 -17.82
CA ASP A 92 3.97 13.84 -18.87
C ASP A 92 5.04 14.92 -18.71
N ALA A 93 6.29 14.56 -19.09
CA ALA A 93 7.43 15.46 -19.11
C ALA A 93 7.69 16.22 -17.78
N TRP A 94 7.40 15.61 -16.61
CA TRP A 94 7.49 16.26 -15.29
C TRP A 94 8.85 16.89 -14.98
N HIS A 95 9.93 16.24 -15.38
CA HIS A 95 11.32 16.73 -15.27
C HIS A 95 12.01 16.88 -16.62
N GLY A 96 11.26 17.04 -17.71
CA GLY A 96 11.76 17.16 -19.06
C GLY A 96 11.33 16.00 -19.97
N PRO A 97 11.75 15.99 -21.23
CA PRO A 97 11.36 14.97 -22.21
C PRO A 97 11.64 13.55 -21.72
N CYS A 98 10.77 12.62 -22.05
CA CYS A 98 10.87 11.19 -21.68
C CYS A 98 10.81 10.90 -20.16
N THR A 99 10.23 11.81 -19.36
CA THR A 99 9.98 11.58 -17.94
C THR A 99 8.49 11.58 -17.63
N VAL A 100 8.07 10.76 -16.66
CA VAL A 100 6.70 10.72 -16.14
C VAL A 100 6.74 10.99 -14.64
N GLY A 101 5.98 11.99 -14.20
CA GLY A 101 5.71 12.22 -12.79
C GLY A 101 4.52 11.39 -12.35
N LEU A 102 4.61 10.70 -11.22
CA LEU A 102 3.53 9.91 -10.63
C LEU A 102 3.19 10.43 -9.25
N ALA A 103 1.92 10.71 -8.99
CA ALA A 103 1.37 11.06 -7.69
C ALA A 103 0.22 10.11 -7.35
N TRP A 104 0.09 9.75 -6.07
CA TRP A 104 -1.01 8.90 -5.59
C TRP A 104 -1.35 9.20 -4.13
N VAL A 105 -2.50 8.72 -3.69
CA VAL A 105 -2.98 8.90 -2.31
C VAL A 105 -3.65 7.63 -1.79
N TYR A 106 -3.75 7.56 -0.46
CA TYR A 106 -4.39 6.51 0.32
C TYR A 106 -5.56 7.14 1.11
N ASP A 107 -6.77 7.13 0.57
CA ASP A 107 -7.92 7.79 1.22
C ASP A 107 -8.31 7.12 2.56
N ASP A 108 -7.99 5.83 2.73
CA ASP A 108 -8.30 5.04 3.92
C ASP A 108 -7.29 5.23 5.08
N ARG A 109 -6.25 6.05 4.88
CA ARG A 109 -5.22 6.31 5.90
C ARG A 109 -5.43 7.67 6.56
N SER A 110 -5.05 7.80 7.83
CA SER A 110 -5.02 9.08 8.53
C SER A 110 -4.08 10.10 7.86
N VAL A 111 -2.99 9.62 7.25
CA VAL A 111 -2.10 10.39 6.39
C VAL A 111 -2.27 9.89 4.96
N ILE A 112 -2.97 10.68 4.15
CA ILE A 112 -3.33 10.30 2.78
C ILE A 112 -2.15 10.32 1.79
N THR A 113 -1.08 11.04 2.11
CA THR A 113 0.09 11.17 1.24
C THR A 113 1.08 10.02 1.45
N PRO A 114 1.73 9.51 0.37
CA PRO A 114 2.71 8.43 0.48
C PRO A 114 3.95 8.86 1.27
N GLY A 115 4.35 8.02 2.22
CA GLY A 115 5.59 8.15 2.95
C GLY A 115 6.82 7.69 2.14
N TYR A 116 8.00 7.71 2.76
CA TYR A 116 9.23 7.27 2.12
C TYR A 116 9.15 5.80 1.68
N GLN A 117 8.66 4.92 2.55
CA GLN A 117 8.57 3.48 2.25
C GLN A 117 7.54 3.18 1.16
N ASP A 118 6.41 3.89 1.15
CA ASP A 118 5.41 3.75 0.08
C ASP A 118 6.00 4.11 -1.29
N ARG A 119 6.81 5.19 -1.35
CA ARG A 119 7.48 5.61 -2.60
C ARG A 119 8.48 4.57 -3.07
N LYS A 120 9.27 4.00 -2.16
CA LYS A 120 10.22 2.95 -2.49
C LYS A 120 9.52 1.68 -2.99
N ASN A 121 8.45 1.26 -2.34
CA ASN A 121 7.66 0.11 -2.77
C ASN A 121 7.05 0.32 -4.16
N MET A 122 6.58 1.53 -4.46
CA MET A 122 6.07 1.90 -5.78
C MET A 122 7.17 1.85 -6.84
N GLU A 123 8.34 2.39 -6.55
CA GLU A 123 9.52 2.33 -7.44
C GLU A 123 9.92 0.89 -7.74
N ASP A 124 10.06 0.05 -6.71
CA ASP A 124 10.40 -1.37 -6.84
C ASP A 124 9.35 -2.14 -7.65
N TYR A 125 8.08 -1.74 -7.58
CA TYR A 125 6.99 -2.34 -8.34
C TYR A 125 7.05 -1.95 -9.83
N LEU A 126 7.27 -0.68 -10.14
CA LEU A 126 7.26 -0.15 -11.51
C LEU A 126 8.48 -0.58 -12.34
N PHE A 127 9.62 -0.83 -11.69
CA PHE A 127 10.89 -1.16 -12.36
C PHE A 127 11.32 -2.63 -12.18
N ARG A 128 10.36 -3.51 -11.97
CA ARG A 128 10.60 -4.96 -11.93
C ARG A 128 10.90 -5.57 -13.30
#